data_412ac62d780b9b6d3edc9f151678c59f
#
_entry.id   412ac62d780b9b6d3edc9f151678c59f
#
_cell.length_a   1.000
_cell.length_b   1.000
_cell.length_c   1.000
_cell.angle_alpha   90.00
_cell.angle_beta   90.00
_cell.angle_gamma   90.00
#
_symmetry.space_group_name_H-M   'P 1'
#
loop_
_entity.id
_entity.type
_entity.pdbx_description
1 polymer ?
#
loop_
_entity_poly.entity_id
_entity_poly.type
_entity_poly.pdbx_seq_one_letter_code
_entity_poly.pdbx_strand_id
1 'polypeptide(L)'
;MRTSIENLLDDAQKKMSGYAALFNYRLMNLSVKANPEALLPVEVQLGGDLLGIEHVAKARNAPGREDQFEIFPLKGDWLFPIVRGLVAVHPEYKVELKLLEEGEGDIEDNKYILATMPPVDDDRYDVITNAVNALSDACDAKIKETYDKYLVQITMRLSGAQADEIDEAKDALQQLYDSHADLCKQFCDNKIKEVEEAHEAWLAGQAERDAKREEEEAAQNEQLAGMKMRMNAADDE
;
A
#
# COMPACT_ATOMS: atom_id res chain seq x y z
N MET A 1 -22.55 -27.33 23.12
CA MET A 1 -21.06 -27.39 23.24
C MET A 1 -20.62 -27.09 24.67
N ARG A 2 -19.52 -27.66 25.17
CA ARG A 2 -19.03 -27.38 26.55
C ARG A 2 -18.36 -25.99 26.58
N THR A 3 -18.58 -25.19 27.63
CA THR A 3 -17.97 -23.87 27.81
C THR A 3 -16.45 -23.87 27.63
N SER A 4 -15.78 -24.97 28.00
CA SER A 4 -14.32 -25.11 27.79
C SER A 4 -13.91 -25.24 26.32
N ILE A 5 -14.79 -25.72 25.45
CA ILE A 5 -14.55 -25.80 24.00
C ILE A 5 -14.88 -24.46 23.34
N GLU A 6 -15.97 -23.82 23.77
CA GLU A 6 -16.30 -22.44 23.30
C GLU A 6 -15.14 -21.46 23.55
N ASN A 7 -14.53 -21.50 24.73
CA ASN A 7 -13.36 -20.70 25.05
C ASN A 7 -12.15 -21.00 24.12
N LEU A 8 -11.93 -22.26 23.74
CA LEU A 8 -10.86 -22.61 22.80
C LEU A 8 -11.15 -22.09 21.39
N LEU A 9 -12.41 -22.17 20.94
CA LEU A 9 -12.82 -21.63 19.64
C LEU A 9 -12.71 -20.10 19.62
N ASP A 10 -13.13 -19.41 20.68
CA ASP A 10 -12.98 -17.96 20.82
C ASP A 10 -11.51 -17.53 20.80
N ASP A 11 -10.62 -18.26 21.48
CA ASP A 11 -9.20 -18.00 21.47
C ASP A 11 -8.56 -18.25 20.09
N ALA A 12 -8.99 -19.30 19.39
CA ALA A 12 -8.58 -19.59 18.02
C ALA A 12 -9.01 -18.45 17.08
N GLN A 13 -10.28 -18.03 17.16
CA GLN A 13 -10.83 -16.93 16.38
C GLN A 13 -10.05 -15.63 16.60
N LYS A 14 -9.81 -15.24 17.86
CA LYS A 14 -9.03 -14.01 18.19
C LYS A 14 -7.64 -14.03 17.56
N LYS A 15 -6.95 -15.18 17.61
CA LYS A 15 -5.61 -15.31 17.02
C LYS A 15 -5.62 -15.24 15.51
N MET A 16 -6.53 -15.97 14.84
CA MET A 16 -6.67 -15.96 13.39
C MET A 16 -7.05 -14.56 12.90
N SER A 17 -7.99 -13.90 13.57
CA SER A 17 -8.36 -12.49 13.30
C SER A 17 -7.18 -11.54 13.47
N GLY A 18 -6.35 -11.74 14.50
CA GLY A 18 -5.14 -10.94 14.70
C GLY A 18 -4.12 -11.08 13.57
N TYR A 19 -3.93 -12.31 13.05
CA TYR A 19 -3.03 -12.52 11.91
C TYR A 19 -3.59 -11.92 10.62
N ALA A 20 -4.89 -12.07 10.35
CA ALA A 20 -5.53 -11.46 9.19
C ALA A 20 -5.46 -9.93 9.26
N ALA A 21 -5.68 -9.32 10.43
CA ALA A 21 -5.55 -7.88 10.63
C ALA A 21 -4.11 -7.39 10.40
N LEU A 22 -3.11 -8.11 10.94
CA LEU A 22 -1.70 -7.79 10.72
C LEU A 22 -1.30 -7.93 9.25
N PHE A 23 -1.81 -8.94 8.56
CA PHE A 23 -1.59 -9.13 7.13
C PHE A 23 -2.15 -7.95 6.33
N ASN A 24 -3.42 -7.58 6.56
CA ASN A 24 -4.03 -6.42 5.91
C ASN A 24 -3.24 -5.12 6.17
N TYR A 25 -2.82 -4.89 7.41
CA TYR A 25 -1.98 -3.74 7.78
C TYR A 25 -0.66 -3.71 7.00
N ARG A 26 0.00 -4.87 6.83
CA ARG A 26 1.25 -4.96 6.04
C ARG A 26 1.02 -4.71 4.56
N LEU A 27 -0.12 -5.15 4.00
CA LEU A 27 -0.48 -4.86 2.61
C LEU A 27 -0.71 -3.36 2.37
N MET A 28 -1.21 -2.63 3.38
CA MET A 28 -1.38 -1.16 3.27
C MET A 28 -0.03 -0.44 3.05
N ASN A 29 1.08 -0.97 3.59
CA ASN A 29 2.43 -0.42 3.36
C ASN A 29 2.93 -0.62 1.92
N LEU A 30 2.33 -1.53 1.15
CA LEU A 30 2.61 -1.77 -0.27
C LEU A 30 1.68 -0.94 -1.17
N SER A 31 1.39 0.29 -0.78
CA SER A 31 0.46 1.16 -1.51
C SER A 31 1.01 1.54 -2.89
N VAL A 32 0.13 1.50 -3.90
CA VAL A 32 0.41 1.89 -5.29
C VAL A 32 -0.40 3.10 -5.74
N LYS A 33 -1.44 3.44 -4.96
CA LYS A 33 -2.25 4.66 -5.12
C LYS A 33 -2.22 5.47 -3.84
N ALA A 34 -2.26 6.78 -3.95
CA ALA A 34 -2.32 7.66 -2.80
C ALA A 34 -3.63 7.42 -2.03
N ASN A 35 -3.50 6.83 -0.85
CA ASN A 35 -4.57 6.66 0.14
C ASN A 35 -4.01 7.14 1.48
N PRO A 36 -4.60 8.15 2.14
CA PRO A 36 -4.14 8.64 3.44
C PRO A 36 -3.96 7.55 4.50
N GLU A 37 -4.71 6.45 4.42
CA GLU A 37 -4.57 5.29 5.31
C GLU A 37 -3.19 4.61 5.17
N ALA A 38 -2.56 4.69 4.00
CA ALA A 38 -1.20 4.16 3.78
C ALA A 38 -0.14 4.93 4.59
N LEU A 39 -0.46 6.12 5.10
CA LEU A 39 0.43 6.92 5.94
C LEU A 39 0.30 6.57 7.44
N LEU A 40 -0.70 5.78 7.86
CA LEU A 40 -0.89 5.39 9.27
C LEU A 40 0.33 4.70 9.92
N PRO A 41 1.17 3.94 9.18
CA PRO A 41 2.40 3.38 9.73
C PRO A 41 3.50 4.42 10.02
N VAL A 42 3.33 5.66 9.56
CA VAL A 42 4.33 6.72 9.72
C VAL A 42 4.31 7.24 11.16
N GLU A 43 5.39 7.00 11.87
CA GLU A 43 5.62 7.50 13.22
C GLU A 43 6.53 8.73 13.18
N VAL A 44 6.17 9.75 13.94
CA VAL A 44 6.85 11.05 13.98
C VAL A 44 7.45 11.28 15.36
N GLN A 45 8.77 11.46 15.42
CA GLN A 45 9.49 11.74 16.65
C GLN A 45 9.40 13.23 16.97
N LEU A 46 8.71 13.58 18.06
CA LEU A 46 8.60 14.94 18.58
C LEU A 46 9.16 15.02 20.02
N GLY A 47 10.31 15.62 20.17
CA GLY A 47 11.00 15.66 21.46
C GLY A 47 11.34 14.25 21.95
N GLY A 48 10.70 13.80 23.04
CA GLY A 48 10.86 12.46 23.60
C GLY A 48 9.77 11.46 23.16
N ASP A 49 8.73 11.93 22.49
CA ASP A 49 7.54 11.14 22.17
C ASP A 49 7.54 10.67 20.70
N LEU A 50 6.99 9.47 20.48
CA LEU A 50 6.74 8.91 19.16
C LEU A 50 5.23 8.92 18.92
N LEU A 51 4.78 9.66 17.91
CA LEU A 51 3.36 9.88 17.62
C LEU A 51 3.04 9.43 16.18
N GLY A 52 1.86 8.82 15.98
CA GLY A 52 1.34 8.53 14.64
C GLY A 52 1.09 9.83 13.86
N ILE A 53 1.24 9.76 12.54
CA ILE A 53 1.10 10.92 11.65
C ILE A 53 -0.27 11.61 11.79
N GLU A 54 -1.33 10.87 12.09
CA GLU A 54 -2.69 11.37 12.30
C GLU A 54 -2.85 12.30 13.49
N HIS A 55 -1.89 12.28 14.44
CA HIS A 55 -1.86 13.16 15.60
C HIS A 55 -1.08 14.47 15.35
N VAL A 56 -0.30 14.51 14.28
CA VAL A 56 0.63 15.63 14.01
C VAL A 56 0.38 16.33 12.68
N ALA A 57 -0.39 15.71 11.78
CA ALA A 57 -0.70 16.25 10.47
C ALA A 57 -2.10 15.83 9.98
N LYS A 58 -2.62 16.58 9.00
CA LYS A 58 -3.76 16.18 8.17
C LYS A 58 -3.24 15.79 6.79
N ALA A 59 -3.62 14.63 6.30
CA ALA A 59 -3.26 14.17 4.96
C ALA A 59 -4.50 14.06 4.08
N ARG A 60 -4.35 14.39 2.80
CA ARG A 60 -5.35 14.16 1.76
C ARG A 60 -4.66 13.81 0.45
N ASN A 61 -5.40 13.24 -0.48
CA ASN A 61 -4.92 13.09 -1.85
C ASN A 61 -4.83 14.46 -2.52
N ALA A 62 -3.78 14.68 -3.32
CA ALA A 62 -3.68 15.89 -4.12
C ALA A 62 -4.80 15.93 -5.16
N PRO A 63 -5.47 17.07 -5.38
CA PRO A 63 -6.56 17.18 -6.33
C PRO A 63 -6.17 16.73 -7.74
N GLY A 64 -6.93 15.77 -8.31
CA GLY A 64 -6.70 15.24 -9.66
C GLY A 64 -5.46 14.37 -9.83
N ARG A 65 -4.82 13.94 -8.73
CA ARG A 65 -3.64 13.07 -8.75
C ARG A 65 -3.82 11.88 -7.82
N GLU A 66 -3.72 10.68 -8.38
CA GLU A 66 -3.83 9.42 -7.62
C GLU A 66 -2.49 8.95 -7.03
N ASP A 67 -1.41 9.62 -7.38
CA ASP A 67 -0.03 9.30 -6.98
C ASP A 67 0.55 10.27 -5.96
N GLN A 68 -0.24 11.25 -5.45
CA GLN A 68 0.27 12.30 -4.60
C GLN A 68 -0.55 12.52 -3.33
N PHE A 69 0.17 12.78 -2.23
CA PHE A 69 -0.39 13.22 -0.96
C PHE A 69 -0.02 14.67 -0.69
N GLU A 70 -1.00 15.42 -0.19
CA GLU A 70 -0.77 16.69 0.48
C GLU A 70 -0.86 16.47 1.99
N ILE A 71 0.23 16.74 2.71
CA ILE A 71 0.33 16.54 4.15
C ILE A 71 0.54 17.90 4.81
N PHE A 72 -0.44 18.30 5.63
CA PHE A 72 -0.50 19.59 6.31
C PHE A 72 -0.13 19.40 7.79
N PRO A 73 1.07 19.84 8.22
CA PRO A 73 1.43 19.81 9.63
C PRO A 73 0.44 20.61 10.48
N LEU A 74 0.10 20.13 11.69
CA LEU A 74 -0.73 20.87 12.63
C LEU A 74 0.03 22.05 13.28
N LYS A 75 1.37 22.02 13.22
CA LYS A 75 2.28 23.10 13.64
C LYS A 75 3.46 23.18 12.68
N GLY A 76 3.89 24.38 12.33
CA GLY A 76 4.99 24.61 11.37
C GLY A 76 6.30 23.90 11.78
N ASP A 77 6.64 23.92 13.06
CA ASP A 77 7.85 23.25 13.60
C ASP A 77 7.87 21.74 13.42
N TRP A 78 6.71 21.10 13.15
CA TRP A 78 6.61 19.66 12.99
C TRP A 78 6.87 19.18 11.56
N LEU A 79 7.02 20.12 10.62
CA LEU A 79 7.23 19.83 9.20
C LEU A 79 8.43 18.89 8.96
N PHE A 80 9.60 19.21 9.49
CA PHE A 80 10.79 18.37 9.32
C PHE A 80 10.73 17.03 10.07
N PRO A 81 10.24 16.96 11.32
CA PRO A 81 9.94 15.68 11.96
C PRO A 81 9.01 14.79 11.14
N ILE A 82 7.94 15.33 10.53
CA ILE A 82 7.02 14.57 9.68
C ILE A 82 7.74 14.06 8.44
N VAL A 83 8.53 14.90 7.75
CA VAL A 83 9.34 14.47 6.60
C VAL A 83 10.27 13.32 6.97
N ARG A 84 10.93 13.36 8.13
CA ARG A 84 11.81 12.27 8.58
C ARG A 84 11.04 10.98 8.83
N GLY A 85 9.88 11.06 9.48
CA GLY A 85 9.02 9.89 9.71
C GLY A 85 8.54 9.29 8.40
N LEU A 86 8.09 10.14 7.46
CA LEU A 86 7.64 9.71 6.14
C LEU A 86 8.74 8.98 5.36
N VAL A 87 9.94 9.58 5.26
CA VAL A 87 11.08 8.99 4.54
C VAL A 87 11.61 7.73 5.23
N ALA A 88 11.47 7.59 6.54
CA ALA A 88 11.86 6.37 7.25
C ALA A 88 10.98 5.16 6.88
N VAL A 89 9.69 5.38 6.64
CA VAL A 89 8.74 4.32 6.26
C VAL A 89 8.64 4.15 4.74
N HIS A 90 8.67 5.27 4.00
CA HIS A 90 8.53 5.35 2.55
C HIS A 90 9.72 6.08 1.91
N PRO A 91 10.92 5.49 1.90
CA PRO A 91 12.11 6.11 1.32
C PRO A 91 12.00 6.30 -0.21
N GLU A 92 11.09 5.57 -0.85
CA GLU A 92 10.81 5.64 -2.29
C GLU A 92 9.98 6.86 -2.69
N TYR A 93 9.32 7.56 -1.73
CA TYR A 93 8.51 8.73 -2.06
C TYR A 93 9.38 9.95 -2.34
N LYS A 94 9.06 10.67 -3.42
CA LYS A 94 9.61 12.00 -3.67
C LYS A 94 8.89 13.01 -2.79
N VAL A 95 9.61 13.65 -1.89
CA VAL A 95 9.07 14.61 -0.93
C VAL A 95 9.48 16.02 -1.31
N GLU A 96 8.51 16.90 -1.51
CA GLU A 96 8.71 18.32 -1.83
C GLU A 96 7.97 19.20 -0.81
N LEU A 97 8.56 20.34 -0.46
CA LEU A 97 7.90 21.34 0.36
C LEU A 97 7.25 22.38 -0.57
N LYS A 98 5.96 22.59 -0.38
CA LYS A 98 5.16 23.56 -1.13
C LYS A 98 4.64 24.64 -0.20
N LEU A 99 4.40 25.82 -0.77
CA LEU A 99 3.73 26.93 -0.09
C LEU A 99 2.24 26.88 -0.42
N LEU A 100 1.39 27.12 0.57
CA LEU A 100 -0.02 27.42 0.33
C LEU A 100 -0.12 28.74 -0.42
N GLU A 101 -1.12 28.88 -1.30
CA GLU A 101 -1.34 30.13 -2.03
C GLU A 101 -1.63 31.29 -1.05
N GLU A 102 -1.21 32.52 -1.43
CA GLU A 102 -1.30 33.70 -0.58
C GLU A 102 -2.74 33.93 -0.07
N GLY A 103 -2.91 33.88 1.25
CA GLY A 103 -4.17 34.21 1.93
C GLY A 103 -4.62 33.28 3.04
N GLU A 104 -4.01 32.13 3.23
CA GLU A 104 -4.38 31.15 4.26
C GLU A 104 -3.30 30.98 5.34
N GLY A 105 -3.17 31.92 6.29
CA GLY A 105 -2.37 31.76 7.51
C GLY A 105 -1.02 32.52 7.53
N ASP A 106 -0.28 32.39 8.64
CA ASP A 106 1.05 32.98 8.86
C ASP A 106 2.12 32.29 7.97
N ILE A 107 3.12 33.03 7.50
CA ILE A 107 4.14 32.56 6.55
C ILE A 107 4.94 31.34 7.05
N GLU A 108 5.09 31.14 8.34
CA GLU A 108 5.78 29.98 8.91
C GLU A 108 4.92 28.72 8.93
N ASP A 109 3.60 28.86 9.02
CA ASP A 109 2.62 27.75 9.00
C ASP A 109 2.06 27.46 7.60
N ASN A 110 2.49 28.25 6.59
CA ASN A 110 1.97 28.18 5.21
C ASN A 110 2.68 27.15 4.33
N LYS A 111 3.36 26.16 4.92
CA LYS A 111 4.06 25.11 4.17
C LYS A 111 3.35 23.77 4.37
N TYR A 112 3.20 23.07 3.26
CA TYR A 112 2.77 21.68 3.29
C TYR A 112 3.77 20.76 2.59
N ILE A 113 3.67 19.48 2.87
CA ILE A 113 4.50 18.44 2.27
C ILE A 113 3.72 17.82 1.13
N LEU A 114 4.27 17.86 -0.09
CA LEU A 114 3.80 17.12 -1.23
C LEU A 114 4.65 15.86 -1.36
N ALA A 115 4.07 14.71 -1.09
CA ALA A 115 4.70 13.41 -1.26
C ALA A 115 4.18 12.75 -2.55
N THR A 116 5.07 12.43 -3.47
CA THR A 116 4.74 11.76 -4.74
C THR A 116 5.23 10.32 -4.67
N MET A 117 4.34 9.39 -4.92
CA MET A 117 4.64 7.96 -5.02
C MET A 117 5.31 7.67 -6.36
N PRO A 118 6.31 6.77 -6.41
CA PRO A 118 6.85 6.32 -7.69
C PRO A 118 5.80 5.53 -8.48
N PRO A 119 5.86 5.57 -9.82
CA PRO A 119 5.00 4.75 -10.66
C PRO A 119 5.27 3.26 -10.42
N VAL A 120 4.32 2.42 -10.78
CA VAL A 120 4.49 0.96 -10.76
C VAL A 120 5.03 0.53 -12.12
N ASP A 121 6.35 0.69 -12.30
CA ASP A 121 7.09 0.15 -13.43
C ASP A 121 7.29 -1.37 -13.31
N ASP A 122 7.97 -2.00 -14.28
CA ASP A 122 8.18 -3.45 -14.32
C ASP A 122 8.89 -3.95 -13.05
N ASP A 123 9.96 -3.27 -12.62
CA ASP A 123 10.74 -3.65 -11.45
C ASP A 123 9.91 -3.55 -10.16
N ARG A 124 9.17 -2.46 -10.02
CA ARG A 124 8.32 -2.24 -8.85
C ARG A 124 7.12 -3.17 -8.81
N TYR A 125 6.54 -3.49 -9.97
CA TYR A 125 5.49 -4.50 -10.11
C TYR A 125 5.94 -5.85 -9.56
N ASP A 126 7.11 -6.34 -9.99
CA ASP A 126 7.67 -7.60 -9.53
C ASP A 126 7.98 -7.58 -8.03
N VAL A 127 8.58 -6.51 -7.52
CA VAL A 127 8.92 -6.37 -6.11
C VAL A 127 7.66 -6.39 -5.23
N ILE A 128 6.62 -5.62 -5.59
CA ILE A 128 5.38 -5.56 -4.81
C ILE A 128 4.63 -6.89 -4.88
N THR A 129 4.50 -7.48 -6.06
CA THR A 129 3.81 -8.77 -6.24
C THR A 129 4.47 -9.87 -5.44
N ASN A 130 5.80 -9.95 -5.48
CA ASN A 130 6.56 -10.91 -4.67
C ASN A 130 6.39 -10.66 -3.17
N ALA A 131 6.36 -9.41 -2.72
CA ALA A 131 6.12 -9.05 -1.33
C ALA A 131 4.70 -9.43 -0.87
N VAL A 132 3.67 -9.19 -1.69
CA VAL A 132 2.29 -9.58 -1.42
C VAL A 132 2.19 -11.10 -1.25
N ASN A 133 2.76 -11.87 -2.18
CA ASN A 133 2.75 -13.32 -2.12
C ASN A 133 3.46 -13.85 -0.86
N ALA A 134 4.65 -13.32 -0.54
CA ALA A 134 5.38 -13.72 0.66
C ALA A 134 4.62 -13.39 1.97
N LEU A 135 3.91 -12.27 2.02
CA LEU A 135 3.06 -11.90 3.15
C LEU A 135 1.84 -12.82 3.27
N SER A 136 1.23 -13.20 2.12
CA SER A 136 0.11 -14.15 2.07
C SER A 136 0.53 -15.52 2.60
N ASP A 137 1.63 -16.08 2.08
CA ASP A 137 2.17 -17.37 2.53
C ASP A 137 2.46 -17.37 4.04
N ALA A 138 3.04 -16.27 4.56
CA ALA A 138 3.31 -16.14 5.98
C ALA A 138 2.04 -16.05 6.83
N CYS A 139 0.97 -15.40 6.34
CA CYS A 139 -0.32 -15.34 7.00
C CYS A 139 -0.98 -16.72 7.04
N ASP A 140 -1.04 -17.40 5.89
CA ASP A 140 -1.66 -18.73 5.76
C ASP A 140 -0.97 -19.74 6.66
N ALA A 141 0.36 -19.71 6.73
CA ALA A 141 1.12 -20.57 7.64
C ALA A 141 0.73 -20.33 9.11
N LYS A 142 0.50 -19.08 9.52
CA LYS A 142 0.11 -18.74 10.91
C LYS A 142 -1.32 -19.14 11.23
N ILE A 143 -2.24 -18.96 10.30
CA ILE A 143 -3.63 -19.40 10.44
C ILE A 143 -3.68 -20.93 10.54
N LYS A 144 -2.95 -21.63 9.68
CA LYS A 144 -2.84 -23.09 9.70
C LYS A 144 -2.20 -23.62 11.01
N GLU A 145 -1.10 -23.03 11.45
CA GLU A 145 -0.44 -23.37 12.73
C GLU A 145 -1.44 -23.23 13.89
N THR A 146 -2.26 -22.18 13.86
CA THR A 146 -3.30 -21.95 14.87
C THR A 146 -4.36 -23.03 14.81
N TYR A 147 -4.88 -23.35 13.63
CA TYR A 147 -5.85 -24.42 13.43
C TYR A 147 -5.32 -25.75 13.97
N ASP A 148 -4.14 -26.19 13.54
CA ASP A 148 -3.54 -27.45 13.95
C ASP A 148 -3.37 -27.53 15.48
N LYS A 149 -2.92 -26.45 16.10
CA LYS A 149 -2.78 -26.35 17.56
C LYS A 149 -4.10 -26.53 18.30
N TYR A 150 -5.16 -25.82 17.87
CA TYR A 150 -6.45 -25.89 18.56
C TYR A 150 -7.20 -27.20 18.27
N LEU A 151 -7.00 -27.78 17.09
CA LEU A 151 -7.50 -29.11 16.76
C LEU A 151 -6.99 -30.18 17.76
N VAL A 152 -5.69 -30.15 18.06
CA VAL A 152 -5.09 -31.03 19.06
C VAL A 152 -5.68 -30.77 20.45
N GLN A 153 -5.83 -29.53 20.87
CA GLN A 153 -6.37 -29.17 22.18
C GLN A 153 -7.85 -29.60 22.34
N ILE A 154 -8.68 -29.38 21.32
CA ILE A 154 -10.08 -29.79 21.28
C ILE A 154 -10.18 -31.34 21.38
N THR A 155 -9.40 -32.05 20.57
CA THR A 155 -9.37 -33.50 20.55
C THR A 155 -8.97 -34.08 21.92
N MET A 156 -7.96 -33.49 22.58
CA MET A 156 -7.55 -33.89 23.93
C MET A 156 -8.65 -33.63 24.97
N ARG A 157 -9.32 -32.48 24.90
CA ARG A 157 -10.37 -32.09 25.85
C ARG A 157 -11.65 -32.90 25.70
N LEU A 158 -11.95 -33.39 24.51
CA LEU A 158 -13.10 -34.21 24.19
C LEU A 158 -12.76 -35.70 24.20
N SER A 159 -11.59 -36.10 24.72
CA SER A 159 -11.26 -37.50 24.88
C SER A 159 -12.32 -38.21 25.77
N GLY A 160 -13.01 -39.19 25.18
CA GLY A 160 -14.12 -39.90 25.83
C GLY A 160 -15.52 -39.25 25.72
N ALA A 161 -15.64 -38.12 24.97
CA ALA A 161 -16.94 -37.56 24.61
C ALA A 161 -17.64 -38.36 23.50
N GLN A 162 -18.92 -38.06 23.25
CA GLN A 162 -19.66 -38.67 22.14
C GLN A 162 -19.11 -38.19 20.80
N ALA A 163 -19.20 -39.04 19.76
CA ALA A 163 -18.65 -38.70 18.43
C ALA A 163 -19.25 -37.42 17.85
N ASP A 164 -20.56 -37.24 17.98
CA ASP A 164 -21.26 -36.05 17.50
C ASP A 164 -20.74 -34.76 18.13
N GLU A 165 -20.37 -34.75 19.42
CA GLU A 165 -19.82 -33.58 20.13
C GLU A 165 -18.40 -33.26 19.63
N ILE A 166 -17.64 -34.29 19.31
CA ILE A 166 -16.29 -34.14 18.77
C ILE A 166 -16.34 -33.54 17.35
N ASP A 167 -17.25 -34.06 16.52
CA ASP A 167 -17.41 -33.61 15.14
C ASP A 167 -17.94 -32.19 15.07
N GLU A 168 -18.96 -31.84 15.89
CA GLU A 168 -19.46 -30.47 16.01
C GLU A 168 -18.35 -29.47 16.35
N ALA A 169 -17.45 -29.79 17.29
CA ALA A 169 -16.36 -28.90 17.68
C ALA A 169 -15.27 -28.77 16.60
N LYS A 170 -14.97 -29.87 15.90
CA LYS A 170 -14.01 -29.83 14.77
C LYS A 170 -14.57 -29.07 13.59
N ASP A 171 -15.84 -29.25 13.26
CA ASP A 171 -16.52 -28.54 12.19
C ASP A 171 -16.55 -27.03 12.46
N ALA A 172 -16.82 -26.62 13.71
CA ALA A 172 -16.78 -25.25 14.13
C ALA A 172 -15.36 -24.64 13.97
N LEU A 173 -14.30 -25.38 14.35
CA LEU A 173 -12.94 -24.94 14.16
C LEU A 173 -12.55 -24.85 12.66
N GLN A 174 -13.00 -25.80 11.85
CA GLN A 174 -12.79 -25.81 10.40
C GLN A 174 -13.45 -24.58 9.74
N GLN A 175 -14.68 -24.26 10.11
CA GLN A 175 -15.36 -23.07 9.61
C GLN A 175 -14.63 -21.79 9.97
N LEU A 176 -14.04 -21.68 11.17
CA LEU A 176 -13.20 -20.55 11.55
C LEU A 176 -11.95 -20.46 10.67
N TYR A 177 -11.28 -21.59 10.45
CA TYR A 177 -10.11 -21.66 9.59
C TYR A 177 -10.44 -21.21 8.15
N ASP A 178 -11.47 -21.80 7.54
CA ASP A 178 -11.86 -21.51 6.17
C ASP A 178 -12.24 -20.04 6.00
N SER A 179 -13.01 -19.48 6.93
CA SER A 179 -13.42 -18.08 6.86
C SER A 179 -12.25 -17.10 6.92
N HIS A 180 -11.21 -17.40 7.72
CA HIS A 180 -10.03 -16.53 7.81
C HIS A 180 -9.06 -16.73 6.64
N ALA A 181 -8.94 -17.97 6.14
CA ALA A 181 -8.18 -18.25 4.92
C ALA A 181 -8.79 -17.53 3.70
N ASP A 182 -10.12 -17.60 3.54
CA ASP A 182 -10.84 -16.90 2.49
C ASP A 182 -10.69 -15.37 2.60
N LEU A 183 -10.73 -14.82 3.82
CA LEU A 183 -10.52 -13.40 4.07
C LEU A 183 -9.10 -12.96 3.67
N CYS A 184 -8.07 -13.72 4.05
CA CYS A 184 -6.70 -13.42 3.66
C CYS A 184 -6.50 -13.53 2.15
N LYS A 185 -7.11 -14.53 1.52
CA LYS A 185 -7.10 -14.64 0.05
C LYS A 185 -7.74 -13.41 -0.61
N GLN A 186 -8.88 -12.95 -0.13
CA GLN A 186 -9.54 -11.74 -0.66
C GLN A 186 -8.63 -10.50 -0.54
N PHE A 187 -7.93 -10.33 0.59
CA PHE A 187 -6.98 -9.22 0.75
C PHE A 187 -5.83 -9.33 -0.25
N CYS A 188 -5.27 -10.53 -0.44
CA CYS A 188 -4.23 -10.80 -1.42
C CYS A 188 -4.70 -10.47 -2.85
N ASP A 189 -5.83 -11.07 -3.28
CA ASP A 189 -6.38 -10.90 -4.61
C ASP A 189 -6.69 -9.41 -4.93
N ASN A 190 -7.26 -8.69 -3.95
CA ASN A 190 -7.55 -7.27 -4.10
C ASN A 190 -6.27 -6.44 -4.25
N LYS A 191 -5.22 -6.77 -3.49
CA LYS A 191 -3.94 -6.05 -3.58
C LYS A 191 -3.23 -6.34 -4.90
N ILE A 192 -3.19 -7.58 -5.35
CA ILE A 192 -2.60 -7.95 -6.66
C ILE A 192 -3.33 -7.21 -7.78
N LYS A 193 -4.66 -7.19 -7.77
CA LYS A 193 -5.44 -6.44 -8.75
C LYS A 193 -5.13 -4.94 -8.74
N GLU A 194 -4.99 -4.34 -7.57
CA GLU A 194 -4.59 -2.92 -7.43
C GLU A 194 -3.22 -2.65 -8.05
N VAL A 195 -2.26 -3.57 -7.86
CA VAL A 195 -0.90 -3.48 -8.42
C VAL A 195 -0.93 -3.64 -9.94
N GLU A 196 -1.69 -4.61 -10.46
CA GLU A 196 -1.88 -4.85 -11.89
C GLU A 196 -2.47 -3.62 -12.59
N GLU A 197 -3.57 -3.06 -12.05
CA GLU A 197 -4.20 -1.85 -12.59
C GLU A 197 -3.24 -0.65 -12.63
N ALA A 198 -2.41 -0.48 -11.60
CA ALA A 198 -1.43 0.61 -11.55
C ALA A 198 -0.29 0.40 -12.56
N HIS A 199 0.15 -0.84 -12.76
CA HIS A 199 1.15 -1.20 -13.75
C HIS A 199 0.64 -1.02 -15.19
N GLU A 200 -0.58 -1.48 -15.48
CA GLU A 200 -1.23 -1.26 -16.78
C GLU A 200 -1.37 0.23 -17.10
N ALA A 201 -1.73 1.06 -16.12
CA ALA A 201 -1.82 2.51 -16.29
C ALA A 201 -0.44 3.13 -16.59
N TRP A 202 0.64 2.63 -15.98
CA TRP A 202 2.00 3.07 -16.28
C TRP A 202 2.43 2.69 -17.70
N LEU A 203 2.15 1.44 -18.13
CA LEU A 203 2.44 0.96 -19.50
C LEU A 203 1.71 1.79 -20.56
N ALA A 204 0.42 2.07 -20.34
CA ALA A 204 -0.36 2.91 -21.23
C ALA A 204 0.21 4.33 -21.36
N GLY A 205 0.56 4.94 -20.22
CA GLY A 205 1.20 6.26 -20.19
C GLY A 205 2.61 6.26 -20.81
N GLN A 206 3.34 5.15 -20.78
CA GLN A 206 4.63 5.03 -21.45
C GLN A 206 4.47 4.98 -22.97
N ALA A 207 3.52 4.19 -23.47
CA ALA A 207 3.21 4.11 -24.90
C ALA A 207 2.81 5.49 -25.48
N GLU A 208 2.02 6.27 -24.74
CA GLU A 208 1.66 7.63 -25.15
C GLU A 208 2.88 8.57 -25.23
N ARG A 209 3.79 8.47 -24.24
CA ARG A 209 5.03 9.28 -24.23
C ARG A 209 5.97 8.90 -25.38
N ASP A 210 6.08 7.62 -25.68
CA ASP A 210 6.92 7.11 -26.77
C ASP A 210 6.36 7.56 -28.13
N ALA A 211 5.05 7.42 -28.35
CA ALA A 211 4.38 7.90 -29.55
C ALA A 211 4.56 9.41 -29.77
N LYS A 212 4.42 10.21 -28.71
CA LYS A 212 4.63 11.65 -28.78
C LYS A 212 6.08 12.03 -29.10
N ARG A 213 7.05 11.30 -28.54
CA ARG A 213 8.48 11.51 -28.85
C ARG A 213 8.78 11.18 -30.31
N GLU A 214 8.23 10.08 -30.84
CA GLU A 214 8.38 9.73 -32.25
C GLU A 214 7.78 10.80 -33.18
N GLU A 215 6.61 11.36 -32.84
CA GLU A 215 6.01 12.47 -33.58
C GLU A 215 6.89 13.73 -33.55
N GLU A 216 7.43 14.10 -32.37
CA GLU A 216 8.32 15.24 -32.21
C GLU A 216 9.64 15.08 -32.98
N GLU A 217 10.22 13.87 -32.96
CA GLU A 217 11.44 13.56 -33.74
C GLU A 217 11.17 13.60 -35.24
N ALA A 218 10.02 13.07 -35.69
CA ALA A 218 9.62 13.14 -37.10
C ALA A 218 9.44 14.60 -37.57
N ALA A 219 8.77 15.44 -36.78
CA ALA A 219 8.58 16.84 -37.06
C ALA A 219 9.90 17.63 -37.10
N GLN A 220 10.84 17.33 -36.21
CA GLN A 220 12.19 17.92 -36.21
C GLN A 220 12.98 17.51 -37.46
N ASN A 221 12.91 16.24 -37.85
CA ASN A 221 13.59 15.74 -39.05
C ASN A 221 13.04 16.36 -40.32
N GLU A 222 11.74 16.60 -40.41
CA GLU A 222 11.10 17.30 -41.55
C GLU A 222 11.54 18.76 -41.64
N GLN A 223 11.62 19.48 -40.50
CA GLN A 223 12.11 20.81 -40.43
C GLN A 223 13.59 20.94 -40.88
N LEU A 224 14.43 20.01 -40.42
CA LEU A 224 15.84 19.95 -40.80
C LEU A 224 16.03 19.66 -42.29
N ALA A 225 15.21 18.76 -42.83
CA ALA A 225 15.20 18.47 -44.28
C ALA A 225 14.78 19.69 -45.09
N GLY A 226 13.74 20.42 -44.65
CA GLY A 226 13.30 21.67 -45.28
C GLY A 226 14.33 22.79 -45.21
N MET A 227 15.08 22.91 -44.11
CA MET A 227 16.19 23.86 -43.99
C MET A 227 17.37 23.52 -44.94
N LYS A 228 17.74 22.23 -45.02
CA LYS A 228 18.80 21.78 -45.94
C LYS A 228 18.45 22.03 -47.40
N MET A 229 17.20 21.82 -47.80
CA MET A 229 16.73 22.11 -49.19
C MET A 229 16.82 23.62 -49.48
N ARG A 230 16.49 24.50 -48.52
CA ARG A 230 16.59 25.97 -48.70
C ARG A 230 18.03 26.42 -48.77
N MET A 231 18.95 25.84 -47.98
CA MET A 231 20.37 26.19 -48.06
C MET A 231 20.99 25.79 -49.39
N ASN A 232 20.70 24.58 -49.90
CA ASN A 232 21.21 24.11 -51.19
C ASN A 232 20.64 24.91 -52.35
N ALA A 233 19.41 25.45 -52.25
CA ALA A 233 18.83 26.30 -53.30
C ALA A 233 19.42 27.73 -53.28
N ALA A 234 20.02 28.17 -52.19
CA ALA A 234 20.67 29.49 -52.08
C ALA A 234 22.14 29.47 -52.53
N ASP A 235 22.77 28.28 -52.59
CA ASP A 235 24.16 28.15 -53.08
C ASP A 235 24.21 27.93 -54.63
N ASP A 236 23.08 27.77 -55.32
CA ASP A 236 22.97 27.60 -56.78
C ASP A 236 22.61 28.93 -57.51
N GLU A 237 22.49 30.09 -56.82
CA GLU A 237 22.33 31.44 -57.41
C GLU A 237 23.65 32.26 -57.29
#